data_3393799230f69b8472ade9949f4124df
#
_entry.id   3393799230f69b8472ade9949f4124df
#
_cell.length_a   1.000
_cell.length_b   1.000
_cell.length_c   1.000
_cell.angle_alpha   90.00
_cell.angle_beta   90.00
_cell.angle_gamma   90.00
#
_symmetry.space_group_name_H-M   'P 1'
#
loop_
_entity.id
_entity.type
_entity.pdbx_description
1 polymer ?
#
loop_
_entity_poly.entity_id
_entity_poly.type
_entity_poly.pdbx_seq_one_letter_code
_entity_poly.pdbx_strand_id
1 'polypeptide(L)'
;MATYSVEQRLRAWISTLIPADNTAGCHFSPVSGLTGESWRIRGDGIQWLAREQSSAKAQLGVYRQREGRILQKMAARGLAPRRVASNREWLLVEWLDGEVLNEAGFIQIAEQGALATLVVKLHQLPRTGYTLNLRRQLECYGEQMAASRRSANWLRLHRSFLTGSLPKPLKLAPLHMDIHPGNIISTTSGLKLIDWEYAADGDIALELAALFRSNGWQVAQQQRFLQQYCQRPDAYRDTPLLMQQIHNWFTWVDYLMLMWFEVRWQQTGDRAFLHWAAPLRQRFHLPDR
;
A
#
# COMPACT_ATOMS: atom_id res chain seq x y z
N MET A 1 20.32 -30.17 5.39
CA MET A 1 19.01 -29.85 6.01
C MET A 1 17.98 -29.83 4.90
N ALA A 2 16.89 -30.56 5.01
CA ALA A 2 15.82 -30.56 4.00
C ALA A 2 15.18 -29.17 4.00
N THR A 3 15.18 -28.51 2.83
CA THR A 3 14.52 -27.21 2.66
C THR A 3 13.03 -27.46 2.52
N TYR A 4 12.27 -27.21 3.57
CA TYR A 4 10.80 -27.28 3.48
C TYR A 4 10.27 -26.28 2.45
N SER A 5 9.28 -26.69 1.67
CA SER A 5 8.59 -25.75 0.76
C SER A 5 7.88 -24.66 1.56
N VAL A 6 7.60 -23.52 0.92
CA VAL A 6 6.85 -22.40 1.53
C VAL A 6 5.52 -22.90 2.11
N GLU A 7 4.80 -23.73 1.35
CA GLU A 7 3.54 -24.32 1.79
C GLU A 7 3.72 -25.23 3.01
N GLN A 8 4.77 -26.04 3.07
CA GLN A 8 5.03 -26.91 4.23
C GLN A 8 5.30 -26.11 5.50
N ARG A 9 6.08 -25.02 5.42
CA ARG A 9 6.32 -24.13 6.55
C ARG A 9 5.02 -23.45 7.02
N LEU A 10 4.19 -22.99 6.06
CA LEU A 10 2.90 -22.39 6.37
C LEU A 10 1.96 -23.40 7.03
N ARG A 11 1.83 -24.63 6.50
CA ARG A 11 1.01 -25.71 7.08
C ARG A 11 1.45 -26.04 8.52
N ALA A 12 2.77 -26.19 8.73
CA ALA A 12 3.33 -26.46 10.05
C ALA A 12 3.01 -25.33 11.05
N TRP A 13 3.01 -24.06 10.63
CA TRP A 13 2.62 -22.97 11.51
C TRP A 13 1.12 -22.95 11.77
N ILE A 14 0.26 -23.15 10.76
CA ILE A 14 -1.19 -23.17 10.93
C ILE A 14 -1.62 -24.28 11.89
N SER A 15 -0.98 -25.45 11.86
CA SER A 15 -1.27 -26.55 12.79
C SER A 15 -0.95 -26.23 14.26
N THR A 16 -0.20 -25.16 14.53
CA THR A 16 -0.01 -24.64 15.90
C THR A 16 -1.13 -23.73 16.38
N LEU A 17 -1.97 -23.24 15.45
CA LEU A 17 -3.05 -22.28 15.74
C LEU A 17 -4.43 -22.96 15.86
N ILE A 18 -4.61 -24.06 15.16
CA ILE A 18 -5.86 -24.82 15.10
C ILE A 18 -5.57 -26.32 15.28
N PRO A 19 -6.54 -27.14 15.74
CA PRO A 19 -6.37 -28.58 15.86
C PRO A 19 -5.91 -29.24 14.56
N ALA A 20 -5.08 -30.29 14.69
CA ALA A 20 -4.46 -30.96 13.55
C ALA A 20 -5.50 -31.51 12.55
N ASP A 21 -6.63 -32.03 13.04
CA ASP A 21 -7.71 -32.55 12.20
C ASP A 21 -8.31 -31.45 11.30
N ASN A 22 -8.46 -30.22 11.84
CA ASN A 22 -8.95 -29.08 11.05
C ASN A 22 -7.89 -28.61 10.03
N THR A 23 -6.59 -28.73 10.35
CA THR A 23 -5.52 -28.36 9.42
C THR A 23 -5.44 -29.34 8.26
N ALA A 24 -5.65 -30.62 8.49
CA ALA A 24 -5.64 -31.68 7.45
C ALA A 24 -6.72 -31.43 6.38
N GLY A 25 -7.88 -30.88 6.76
CA GLY A 25 -8.97 -30.50 5.85
C GLY A 25 -8.76 -29.17 5.12
N CYS A 26 -7.71 -28.41 5.42
CA CYS A 26 -7.48 -27.12 4.79
C CYS A 26 -6.84 -27.23 3.41
N HIS A 27 -7.42 -26.52 2.44
CA HIS A 27 -6.86 -26.30 1.12
C HIS A 27 -6.03 -25.02 1.09
N PHE A 28 -4.79 -25.10 0.62
CA PHE A 28 -3.85 -23.99 0.49
C PHE A 28 -3.64 -23.68 -1.00
N SER A 29 -3.88 -22.47 -1.42
CA SER A 29 -3.68 -22.03 -2.80
C SER A 29 -2.94 -20.70 -2.85
N PRO A 30 -1.94 -20.53 -3.74
CA PRO A 30 -1.29 -19.25 -3.92
C PRO A 30 -2.29 -18.23 -4.47
N VAL A 31 -2.15 -16.97 -4.04
CA VAL A 31 -2.94 -15.84 -4.53
C VAL A 31 -2.05 -15.01 -5.44
N SER A 32 -2.50 -14.80 -6.67
CA SER A 32 -1.80 -13.97 -7.65
C SER A 32 -1.84 -12.49 -7.21
N GLY A 33 -0.71 -11.81 -7.32
CA GLY A 33 -0.57 -10.38 -7.03
C GLY A 33 0.81 -9.89 -7.46
N LEU A 34 1.00 -8.58 -7.57
CA LEU A 34 2.28 -7.98 -7.97
C LEU A 34 3.45 -8.36 -7.05
N THR A 35 3.16 -8.78 -5.85
CA THR A 35 4.16 -9.14 -4.83
C THR A 35 4.24 -10.63 -4.52
N GLY A 36 3.33 -11.46 -5.08
CA GLY A 36 3.46 -12.92 -5.27
C GLY A 36 3.62 -13.82 -4.03
N GLU A 37 3.49 -13.32 -2.80
CA GLU A 37 3.85 -14.06 -1.58
C GLU A 37 2.65 -14.21 -0.62
N SER A 38 1.48 -14.52 -1.20
CA SER A 38 0.25 -14.69 -0.42
C SER A 38 -0.41 -16.04 -0.70
N TRP A 39 -1.02 -16.63 0.33
CA TRP A 39 -1.70 -17.92 0.27
C TRP A 39 -3.09 -17.83 0.84
N ARG A 40 -4.09 -18.26 0.08
CA ARG A 40 -5.45 -18.45 0.58
C ARG A 40 -5.54 -19.80 1.27
N ILE A 41 -6.15 -19.82 2.46
CA ILE A 41 -6.39 -21.02 3.27
C ILE A 41 -7.89 -21.14 3.43
N ARG A 42 -8.44 -22.28 2.98
CA ARG A 42 -9.87 -22.63 3.10
C ARG A 42 -10.02 -23.96 3.83
N GLY A 43 -10.90 -23.99 4.80
CA GLY A 43 -11.27 -25.18 5.55
C GLY A 43 -12.67 -25.01 6.16
N ASP A 44 -13.12 -25.95 6.96
CA ASP A 44 -14.39 -25.85 7.65
C ASP A 44 -14.36 -24.69 8.65
N GLY A 45 -15.19 -23.66 8.41
CA GLY A 45 -15.20 -22.42 9.18
C GLY A 45 -13.94 -21.54 9.04
N ILE A 46 -13.01 -21.92 8.15
CA ILE A 46 -11.72 -21.22 7.99
C ILE A 46 -11.65 -20.58 6.61
N GLN A 47 -11.49 -19.26 6.59
CA GLN A 47 -11.23 -18.48 5.38
C GLN A 47 -10.18 -17.41 5.70
N TRP A 48 -8.93 -17.71 5.38
CA TRP A 48 -7.80 -16.83 5.73
C TRP A 48 -6.89 -16.54 4.53
N LEU A 49 -6.17 -15.42 4.64
CA LEU A 49 -5.06 -15.06 3.75
C LEU A 49 -3.78 -15.02 4.60
N ALA A 50 -2.79 -15.82 4.23
CA ALA A 50 -1.45 -15.78 4.80
C ALA A 50 -0.52 -14.96 3.88
N ARG A 51 0.23 -14.04 4.47
CA ARG A 51 1.18 -13.15 3.77
C ARG A 51 2.59 -13.39 4.32
N GLU A 52 3.52 -13.79 3.45
CA GLU A 52 4.90 -14.09 3.84
C GLU A 52 5.71 -12.80 4.07
N GLN A 53 6.62 -12.84 5.05
CA GLN A 53 7.68 -11.87 5.23
C GLN A 53 8.95 -12.38 4.56
N SER A 54 9.32 -11.81 3.44
CA SER A 54 10.57 -12.13 2.75
C SER A 54 11.60 -11.00 2.85
N SER A 55 12.83 -11.29 2.46
CA SER A 55 13.89 -10.28 2.35
C SER A 55 13.55 -9.23 1.28
N ALA A 56 12.96 -9.66 0.15
CA ALA A 56 12.50 -8.76 -0.90
C ALA A 56 11.45 -7.77 -0.39
N LYS A 57 10.54 -8.21 0.48
CA LYS A 57 9.57 -7.35 1.14
C LYS A 57 10.22 -6.35 2.09
N ALA A 58 11.17 -6.81 2.90
CA ALA A 58 11.91 -5.92 3.81
C ALA A 58 12.66 -4.81 3.04
N GLN A 59 13.22 -5.12 1.87
CA GLN A 59 13.86 -4.14 0.98
C GLN A 59 12.88 -3.08 0.44
N LEU A 60 11.60 -3.41 0.34
CA LEU A 60 10.52 -2.47 0.00
C LEU A 60 9.99 -1.68 1.21
N GLY A 61 10.55 -1.91 2.40
CA GLY A 61 10.07 -1.30 3.65
C GLY A 61 8.81 -1.95 4.21
N VAL A 62 8.46 -3.14 3.71
CA VAL A 62 7.29 -3.91 4.14
C VAL A 62 7.66 -4.81 5.30
N TYR A 63 6.93 -4.68 6.41
CA TYR A 63 7.11 -5.46 7.62
C TYR A 63 5.77 -5.99 8.11
N ARG A 64 5.54 -7.31 7.98
CA ARG A 64 4.26 -7.97 8.31
C ARG A 64 3.84 -7.79 9.76
N GLN A 65 4.78 -7.69 10.69
CA GLN A 65 4.45 -7.40 12.09
C GLN A 65 3.88 -5.98 12.28
N ARG A 66 4.45 -4.98 11.58
CA ARG A 66 3.93 -3.60 11.58
C ARG A 66 2.53 -3.57 10.96
N GLU A 67 2.39 -4.15 9.77
CA GLU A 67 1.11 -4.29 9.09
C GLU A 67 0.04 -4.93 9.98
N GLY A 68 0.37 -6.06 10.63
CA GLY A 68 -0.56 -6.75 11.52
C GLY A 68 -1.03 -5.91 12.72
N ARG A 69 -0.17 -5.03 13.26
CA ARG A 69 -0.55 -4.10 14.35
C ARG A 69 -1.41 -2.95 13.84
N ILE A 70 -1.17 -2.45 12.64
CA ILE A 70 -2.00 -1.43 11.99
C ILE A 70 -3.38 -2.02 11.67
N LEU A 71 -3.42 -3.20 11.03
CA LEU A 71 -4.67 -3.92 10.72
C LEU A 71 -5.56 -4.09 11.95
N GLN A 72 -4.99 -4.43 13.10
CA GLN A 72 -5.75 -4.60 14.35
C GLN A 72 -6.52 -3.32 14.74
N LYS A 73 -5.90 -2.14 14.52
CA LYS A 73 -6.54 -0.84 14.77
C LYS A 73 -7.59 -0.51 13.70
N MET A 74 -7.29 -0.80 12.43
CA MET A 74 -8.16 -0.46 11.30
C MET A 74 -9.38 -1.39 11.20
N ALA A 75 -9.21 -2.67 11.48
CA ALA A 75 -10.29 -3.66 11.51
C ALA A 75 -11.34 -3.35 12.59
N ALA A 76 -10.91 -2.89 13.77
CA ALA A 76 -11.81 -2.45 14.84
C ALA A 76 -12.74 -1.28 14.42
N ARG A 77 -12.40 -0.58 13.33
CA ARG A 77 -13.19 0.51 12.74
C ARG A 77 -13.91 0.12 11.45
N GLY A 78 -13.86 -1.18 11.09
CA GLY A 78 -14.51 -1.73 9.90
C GLY A 78 -13.86 -1.31 8.58
N LEU A 79 -12.59 -0.86 8.59
CA LEU A 79 -11.86 -0.41 7.38
C LEU A 79 -10.99 -1.50 6.76
N ALA A 80 -10.64 -2.54 7.49
CA ALA A 80 -9.64 -3.53 7.10
C ALA A 80 -10.06 -4.95 7.49
N PRO A 81 -9.45 -6.00 6.92
CA PRO A 81 -9.59 -7.37 7.41
C PRO A 81 -9.02 -7.50 8.83
N ARG A 82 -9.59 -8.43 9.61
CA ARG A 82 -9.07 -8.73 10.94
C ARG A 82 -7.76 -9.50 10.85
N ARG A 83 -6.81 -9.15 11.70
CA ARG A 83 -5.64 -9.98 11.95
C ARG A 83 -6.06 -11.21 12.75
N VAL A 84 -5.77 -12.40 12.24
CA VAL A 84 -5.99 -13.68 12.91
C VAL A 84 -4.79 -14.02 13.80
N ALA A 85 -3.58 -14.07 13.20
CA ALA A 85 -2.34 -14.37 13.89
C ALA A 85 -1.15 -13.75 13.15
N SER A 86 0.02 -13.69 13.79
CA SER A 86 1.28 -13.39 13.11
C SER A 86 2.47 -13.96 13.87
N ASN A 87 3.51 -14.32 13.13
CA ASN A 87 4.82 -14.67 13.67
C ASN A 87 5.91 -13.86 12.91
N ARG A 88 7.18 -14.31 12.96
CA ARG A 88 8.27 -13.62 12.25
C ARG A 88 8.20 -13.76 10.74
N GLU A 89 7.63 -14.87 10.24
CA GLU A 89 7.59 -15.22 8.82
C GLU A 89 6.23 -14.90 8.17
N TRP A 90 5.14 -14.85 8.94
CA TRP A 90 3.79 -14.79 8.41
C TRP A 90 2.90 -13.76 9.13
N LEU A 91 2.02 -13.15 8.35
CA LEU A 91 0.84 -12.44 8.80
C LEU A 91 -0.39 -13.18 8.27
N LEU A 92 -1.29 -13.58 9.17
CA LEU A 92 -2.55 -14.24 8.86
C LEU A 92 -3.71 -13.28 9.11
N VAL A 93 -4.50 -13.05 8.09
CA VAL A 93 -5.70 -12.19 8.14
C VAL A 93 -6.93 -12.95 7.68
N GLU A 94 -8.12 -12.49 8.08
CA GLU A 94 -9.36 -13.03 7.54
C GLU A 94 -9.45 -12.78 6.03
N TRP A 95 -10.07 -13.72 5.32
CA TRP A 95 -10.47 -13.50 3.93
C TRP A 95 -11.77 -12.71 3.95
N LEU A 96 -11.82 -11.60 3.24
CA LEU A 96 -13.05 -10.80 3.12
C LEU A 96 -13.90 -11.36 1.97
N ASP A 97 -15.13 -11.73 2.29
CA ASP A 97 -16.11 -12.06 1.27
C ASP A 97 -16.68 -10.78 0.66
N GLY A 98 -16.51 -10.62 -0.65
CA GLY A 98 -16.90 -9.44 -1.38
C GLY A 98 -16.20 -9.38 -2.74
N GLU A 99 -16.48 -8.33 -3.48
CA GLU A 99 -15.91 -8.11 -4.80
C GLU A 99 -14.81 -7.05 -4.74
N VAL A 100 -13.64 -7.38 -5.26
CA VAL A 100 -12.58 -6.40 -5.51
C VAL A 100 -13.06 -5.47 -6.61
N LEU A 101 -12.93 -4.17 -6.41
CA LEU A 101 -13.38 -3.20 -7.40
C LEU A 101 -12.52 -3.30 -8.67
N ASN A 102 -13.20 -3.17 -9.80
CA ASN A 102 -12.56 -2.86 -11.07
C ASN A 102 -12.53 -1.34 -11.30
N GLU A 103 -11.91 -0.89 -12.39
CA GLU A 103 -11.80 0.53 -12.74
C GLU A 103 -13.17 1.23 -12.79
N ALA A 104 -14.18 0.60 -13.39
CA ALA A 104 -15.52 1.18 -13.49
C ALA A 104 -16.19 1.35 -12.12
N GLY A 105 -16.10 0.33 -11.26
CA GLY A 105 -16.61 0.40 -9.90
C GLY A 105 -15.88 1.45 -9.05
N PHE A 106 -14.56 1.58 -9.23
CA PHE A 106 -13.78 2.60 -8.53
C PHE A 106 -14.17 4.03 -8.96
N ILE A 107 -14.34 4.28 -10.26
CA ILE A 107 -14.83 5.55 -10.78
C ILE A 107 -16.23 5.85 -10.20
N GLN A 108 -17.12 4.86 -10.21
CA GLN A 108 -18.46 5.01 -9.66
C GLN A 108 -18.45 5.43 -8.18
N ILE A 109 -17.69 4.75 -7.32
CA ILE A 109 -17.63 5.11 -5.89
C ILE A 109 -16.95 6.47 -5.66
N ALA A 110 -16.01 6.87 -6.54
CA ALA A 110 -15.39 8.19 -6.51
C ALA A 110 -16.39 9.28 -6.87
N GLU A 111 -17.19 9.09 -7.92
CA GLU A 111 -18.21 10.05 -8.37
C GLU A 111 -19.36 10.20 -7.36
N GLN A 112 -19.79 9.11 -6.75
CA GLN A 112 -20.84 9.08 -5.75
C GLN A 112 -20.37 9.56 -4.34
N GLY A 113 -19.08 9.82 -4.16
CA GLY A 113 -18.50 10.28 -2.90
C GLY A 113 -18.29 9.20 -1.84
N ALA A 114 -18.52 7.93 -2.17
CA ALA A 114 -18.27 6.82 -1.25
C ALA A 114 -16.77 6.65 -0.96
N LEU A 115 -15.92 6.85 -1.98
CA LEU A 115 -14.47 6.85 -1.80
C LEU A 115 -14.01 8.00 -0.90
N ALA A 116 -14.54 9.20 -1.07
CA ALA A 116 -14.24 10.32 -0.19
C ALA A 116 -14.64 10.02 1.26
N THR A 117 -15.79 9.39 1.48
CA THR A 117 -16.23 8.95 2.81
C THR A 117 -15.27 7.93 3.43
N LEU A 118 -14.81 6.95 2.65
CA LEU A 118 -13.85 5.93 3.08
C LEU A 118 -12.52 6.57 3.53
N VAL A 119 -11.98 7.49 2.72
CA VAL A 119 -10.70 8.15 2.99
C VAL A 119 -10.81 9.11 4.18
N VAL A 120 -11.92 9.86 4.29
CA VAL A 120 -12.17 10.70 5.47
C VAL A 120 -12.24 9.86 6.74
N LYS A 121 -12.97 8.74 6.71
CA LYS A 121 -13.05 7.81 7.84
C LYS A 121 -11.66 7.30 8.27
N LEU A 122 -10.77 7.01 7.32
CA LEU A 122 -9.38 6.66 7.61
C LEU A 122 -8.64 7.82 8.29
N HIS A 123 -8.71 9.03 7.74
CA HIS A 123 -8.00 10.21 8.22
C HIS A 123 -8.53 10.80 9.54
N GLN A 124 -9.66 10.31 10.02
CA GLN A 124 -10.21 10.65 11.34
C GLN A 124 -9.69 9.75 12.46
N LEU A 125 -9.09 8.61 12.11
CA LEU A 125 -8.64 7.67 13.12
C LEU A 125 -7.42 8.21 13.91
N PRO A 126 -7.26 7.79 15.16
CA PRO A 126 -6.04 8.04 15.91
C PRO A 126 -4.83 7.47 15.18
N ARG A 127 -3.70 8.16 15.27
CA ARG A 127 -2.44 7.71 14.70
C ARG A 127 -2.08 6.30 15.17
N THR A 128 -1.46 5.56 14.29
CA THR A 128 -1.05 4.17 14.53
C THR A 128 0.19 4.06 15.41
N GLY A 129 1.00 5.12 15.46
CA GLY A 129 2.31 5.15 16.12
C GLY A 129 3.47 4.75 15.19
N TYR A 130 3.18 4.46 13.90
CA TYR A 130 4.17 4.10 12.90
C TYR A 130 4.32 5.23 11.88
N THR A 131 5.17 6.19 12.19
CA THR A 131 5.40 7.36 11.32
C THR A 131 6.09 6.96 10.02
N LEU A 132 5.61 7.51 8.91
CA LEU A 132 6.25 7.37 7.61
C LEU A 132 7.60 8.11 7.61
N ASN A 133 8.68 7.38 7.40
CA ASN A 133 10.00 7.95 7.17
C ASN A 133 10.33 7.87 5.68
N LEU A 134 9.83 8.84 4.92
CA LEU A 134 9.98 8.87 3.47
C LEU A 134 11.44 8.90 3.01
N ARG A 135 12.31 9.66 3.73
CA ARG A 135 13.74 9.70 3.41
C ARG A 135 14.40 8.34 3.58
N ARG A 136 14.15 7.68 4.72
CA ARG A 136 14.68 6.32 4.95
C ARG A 136 14.19 5.34 3.90
N GLN A 137 12.94 5.48 3.46
CA GLN A 137 12.39 4.66 2.38
C GLN A 137 13.13 4.89 1.07
N LEU A 138 13.38 6.16 0.70
CA LEU A 138 14.14 6.52 -0.49
C LEU A 138 15.61 6.08 -0.41
N GLU A 139 16.26 6.18 0.75
CA GLU A 139 17.60 5.64 0.97
C GLU A 139 17.66 4.13 0.67
N CYS A 140 16.73 3.36 1.30
CA CYS A 140 16.64 1.93 1.07
C CYS A 140 16.42 1.59 -0.41
N TYR A 141 15.55 2.32 -1.11
CA TYR A 141 15.33 2.10 -2.53
C TYR A 141 16.57 2.46 -3.37
N GLY A 142 17.27 3.54 -3.03
CA GLY A 142 18.51 3.92 -3.69
C GLY A 142 19.60 2.85 -3.55
N GLU A 143 19.70 2.21 -2.40
CA GLU A 143 20.62 1.09 -2.15
C GLU A 143 20.29 -0.15 -3.00
N GLN A 144 19.01 -0.36 -3.33
CA GLN A 144 18.53 -1.53 -4.08
C GLN A 144 18.48 -1.31 -5.60
N MET A 145 18.55 -0.08 -6.07
CA MET A 145 18.49 0.22 -7.49
C MET A 145 19.68 -0.37 -8.24
N ALA A 146 19.45 -0.94 -9.42
CA ALA A 146 20.51 -1.51 -10.27
C ALA A 146 21.60 -0.49 -10.59
N ALA A 147 22.86 -0.88 -10.45
CA ALA A 147 24.02 0.01 -10.71
C ALA A 147 24.01 0.58 -12.14
N SER A 148 23.60 -0.22 -13.14
CA SER A 148 23.49 0.21 -14.55
C SER A 148 22.51 1.34 -14.79
N ARG A 149 21.56 1.56 -13.87
CA ARG A 149 20.52 2.60 -13.97
C ARG A 149 20.84 3.86 -13.15
N ARG A 150 21.96 3.85 -12.40
CA ARG A 150 22.45 4.98 -11.60
C ARG A 150 23.31 5.91 -12.45
N SER A 151 22.67 6.86 -13.14
CA SER A 151 23.41 7.92 -13.86
C SER A 151 23.87 9.04 -12.91
N ALA A 152 24.81 9.90 -13.36
CA ALA A 152 25.21 11.08 -12.60
C ALA A 152 24.03 12.03 -12.33
N ASN A 153 23.08 12.13 -13.28
CA ASN A 153 21.84 12.89 -13.09
C ASN A 153 20.97 12.29 -11.99
N TRP A 154 20.84 10.95 -12.01
CA TRP A 154 20.09 10.27 -10.95
C TRP A 154 20.73 10.48 -9.57
N LEU A 155 22.06 10.40 -9.45
CA LEU A 155 22.75 10.60 -8.17
C LEU A 155 22.49 12.01 -7.61
N ARG A 156 22.55 13.06 -8.46
CA ARG A 156 22.21 14.43 -8.05
C ARG A 156 20.76 14.56 -7.60
N LEU A 157 19.84 14.00 -8.40
CA LEU A 157 18.41 13.99 -8.08
C LEU A 157 18.13 13.25 -6.78
N HIS A 158 18.66 12.05 -6.61
CA HIS A 158 18.47 11.23 -5.40
C HIS A 158 18.97 11.98 -4.16
N ARG A 159 20.16 12.57 -4.25
CA ARG A 159 20.70 13.39 -3.15
C ARG A 159 19.80 14.58 -2.82
N SER A 160 19.22 15.26 -3.81
CA SER A 160 18.30 16.38 -3.57
C SER A 160 17.05 15.96 -2.80
N PHE A 161 16.51 14.76 -3.06
CA PHE A 161 15.40 14.20 -2.28
C PHE A 161 15.80 13.78 -0.86
N LEU A 162 17.03 13.27 -0.67
CA LEU A 162 17.50 12.88 0.66
C LEU A 162 17.78 14.09 1.57
N THR A 163 18.23 15.22 1.00
CA THR A 163 18.62 16.42 1.75
C THR A 163 17.58 17.55 1.72
N GLY A 164 16.68 17.54 0.72
CA GLY A 164 15.65 18.56 0.53
C GLY A 164 14.61 18.60 1.67
N SER A 165 13.96 19.75 1.86
CA SER A 165 12.92 19.90 2.88
C SER A 165 11.63 19.20 2.45
N LEU A 166 11.07 18.36 3.31
CA LEU A 166 9.73 17.79 3.12
C LEU A 166 8.67 18.88 3.33
N PRO A 167 7.54 18.82 2.63
CA PRO A 167 6.39 19.67 2.91
C PRO A 167 5.96 19.53 4.38
N LYS A 168 5.66 20.64 5.03
CA LYS A 168 5.15 20.62 6.41
C LYS A 168 3.74 20.02 6.41
N PRO A 169 3.45 19.01 7.25
CA PRO A 169 2.14 18.36 7.22
C PRO A 169 1.02 19.32 7.65
N LEU A 170 -0.11 19.26 6.97
CA LEU A 170 -1.35 19.96 7.37
C LEU A 170 -2.04 19.24 8.52
N LYS A 171 -2.19 17.94 8.41
CA LYS A 171 -2.81 17.07 9.41
C LYS A 171 -2.17 15.69 9.35
N LEU A 172 -1.66 15.22 10.49
CA LEU A 172 -1.16 13.86 10.62
C LEU A 172 -2.29 12.89 10.92
N ALA A 173 -2.38 11.84 10.12
CA ALA A 173 -3.38 10.78 10.25
C ALA A 173 -2.78 9.42 9.81
N PRO A 174 -3.46 8.31 10.08
CA PRO A 174 -3.15 7.05 9.41
C PRO A 174 -3.37 7.18 7.91
N LEU A 175 -2.41 6.71 7.12
CA LEU A 175 -2.44 6.64 5.67
C LEU A 175 -2.39 5.18 5.25
N HIS A 176 -3.02 4.85 4.13
CA HIS A 176 -2.91 3.55 3.47
C HIS A 176 -1.73 3.50 2.50
N MET A 177 -1.52 4.59 1.77
CA MET A 177 -0.46 4.84 0.79
C MET A 177 -0.56 4.01 -0.51
N ASP A 178 -1.65 3.25 -0.69
CA ASP A 178 -1.84 2.41 -1.90
C ASP A 178 -3.34 2.23 -2.22
N ILE A 179 -4.09 3.35 -2.30
CA ILE A 179 -5.54 3.32 -2.59
C ILE A 179 -5.77 3.30 -4.10
N HIS A 180 -6.19 2.14 -4.62
CA HIS A 180 -6.55 1.92 -6.02
C HIS A 180 -7.64 0.82 -6.12
N PRO A 181 -8.28 0.59 -7.29
CA PRO A 181 -9.39 -0.37 -7.43
C PRO A 181 -9.08 -1.74 -6.82
N GLY A 182 -7.91 -2.30 -7.11
CA GLY A 182 -7.49 -3.62 -6.65
C GLY A 182 -7.32 -3.75 -5.13
N ASN A 183 -7.28 -2.63 -4.39
CA ASN A 183 -7.12 -2.61 -2.93
C ASN A 183 -8.41 -2.20 -2.19
N ILE A 184 -9.55 -2.18 -2.89
CA ILE A 184 -10.86 -1.93 -2.27
C ILE A 184 -11.77 -3.13 -2.51
N ILE A 185 -12.35 -3.65 -1.45
CA ILE A 185 -13.37 -4.70 -1.51
C ILE A 185 -14.73 -4.11 -1.12
N SER A 186 -15.73 -4.33 -1.98
CA SER A 186 -17.13 -4.09 -1.66
C SER A 186 -17.69 -5.32 -0.94
N THR A 187 -18.07 -5.15 0.32
CA THR A 187 -18.65 -6.20 1.17
C THR A 187 -20.07 -5.84 1.54
N THR A 188 -20.80 -6.79 2.13
CA THR A 188 -22.15 -6.53 2.68
C THR A 188 -22.16 -5.50 3.81
N SER A 189 -21.00 -5.30 4.48
CA SER A 189 -20.81 -4.29 5.53
C SER A 189 -20.23 -2.96 5.05
N GLY A 190 -20.08 -2.79 3.72
CA GLY A 190 -19.52 -1.59 3.08
C GLY A 190 -18.13 -1.79 2.50
N LEU A 191 -17.51 -0.68 2.09
CA LEU A 191 -16.18 -0.69 1.48
C LEU A 191 -15.09 -0.93 2.54
N LYS A 192 -14.14 -1.79 2.20
CA LYS A 192 -12.94 -2.07 3.01
C LYS A 192 -11.69 -1.94 2.18
N LEU A 193 -10.61 -1.49 2.82
CA LEU A 193 -9.27 -1.45 2.25
C LEU A 193 -8.51 -2.74 2.58
N ILE A 194 -7.80 -3.26 1.62
CA ILE A 194 -6.86 -4.38 1.77
C ILE A 194 -5.45 -3.95 1.39
N ASP A 195 -4.46 -4.79 1.65
CA ASP A 195 -3.04 -4.53 1.35
C ASP A 195 -2.44 -3.32 2.08
N TRP A 196 -2.43 -3.39 3.41
CA TRP A 196 -1.93 -2.33 4.31
C TRP A 196 -0.41 -2.31 4.48
N GLU A 197 0.33 -2.90 3.56
CA GLU A 197 1.79 -3.11 3.71
C GLU A 197 2.60 -1.81 3.74
N TYR A 198 2.11 -0.73 3.10
CA TYR A 198 2.72 0.61 3.11
C TYR A 198 2.10 1.56 4.12
N ALA A 199 1.10 1.11 4.87
CA ALA A 199 0.39 1.97 5.81
C ALA A 199 1.31 2.54 6.89
N ALA A 200 1.12 3.83 7.17
CA ALA A 200 1.89 4.57 8.16
C ALA A 200 1.16 5.87 8.58
N ASP A 201 1.64 6.54 9.60
CA ASP A 201 1.16 7.88 9.96
C ASP A 201 1.89 8.94 9.13
N GLY A 202 1.14 9.83 8.50
CA GLY A 202 1.71 10.92 7.69
C GLY A 202 0.71 12.03 7.40
N ASP A 203 1.09 12.93 6.50
CA ASP A 203 0.22 14.04 6.07
C ASP A 203 -0.92 13.52 5.18
N ILE A 204 -2.15 13.90 5.50
CA ILE A 204 -3.33 13.56 4.69
C ILE A 204 -3.17 13.99 3.22
N ALA A 205 -2.46 15.10 2.96
CA ALA A 205 -2.20 15.57 1.61
C ALA A 205 -1.27 14.63 0.82
N LEU A 206 -0.36 13.92 1.50
CA LEU A 206 0.48 12.89 0.87
C LEU A 206 -0.34 11.68 0.42
N GLU A 207 -1.29 11.20 1.25
CA GLU A 207 -2.22 10.13 0.83
C GLU A 207 -3.02 10.53 -0.42
N LEU A 208 -3.56 11.76 -0.41
CA LEU A 208 -4.34 12.26 -1.53
C LEU A 208 -3.50 12.45 -2.79
N ALA A 209 -2.24 12.88 -2.64
CA ALA A 209 -1.30 12.94 -3.75
C ALA A 209 -1.01 11.54 -4.33
N ALA A 210 -0.79 10.55 -3.46
CA ALA A 210 -0.59 9.16 -3.87
C ALA A 210 -1.83 8.60 -4.59
N LEU A 211 -3.03 8.79 -4.01
CA LEU A 211 -4.30 8.41 -4.61
C LEU A 211 -4.48 8.99 -6.02
N PHE A 212 -4.20 10.29 -6.21
CA PHE A 212 -4.37 10.93 -7.50
C PHE A 212 -3.35 10.47 -8.53
N ARG A 213 -2.10 10.24 -8.12
CA ARG A 213 -1.03 9.78 -9.01
C ARG A 213 -1.17 8.32 -9.42
N SER A 214 -1.45 7.42 -8.48
CA SER A 214 -1.59 5.99 -8.77
C SER A 214 -2.78 5.70 -9.68
N ASN A 215 -3.85 6.51 -9.61
CA ASN A 215 -5.04 6.34 -10.44
C ASN A 215 -5.07 7.28 -11.67
N GLY A 216 -4.01 8.02 -11.96
CA GLY A 216 -3.91 8.87 -13.15
C GLY A 216 -4.97 9.98 -13.24
N TRP A 217 -5.50 10.45 -12.10
CA TRP A 217 -6.62 11.39 -12.08
C TRP A 217 -6.26 12.77 -12.63
N GLN A 218 -7.10 13.24 -13.52
CA GLN A 218 -7.02 14.58 -14.09
C GLN A 218 -7.53 15.63 -13.09
N VAL A 219 -7.19 16.90 -13.33
CA VAL A 219 -7.51 18.02 -12.44
C VAL A 219 -9.02 18.07 -12.08
N ALA A 220 -9.91 17.85 -13.03
CA ALA A 220 -11.34 17.86 -12.76
C ALA A 220 -11.80 16.76 -11.78
N GLN A 221 -11.22 15.55 -11.88
CA GLN A 221 -11.51 14.45 -10.96
C GLN A 221 -10.95 14.74 -9.56
N GLN A 222 -9.72 15.28 -9.47
CA GLN A 222 -9.11 15.71 -8.22
C GLN A 222 -9.96 16.77 -7.51
N GLN A 223 -10.40 17.81 -8.22
CA GLN A 223 -11.24 18.88 -7.68
C GLN A 223 -12.58 18.36 -7.16
N ARG A 224 -13.25 17.51 -7.95
CA ARG A 224 -14.52 16.88 -7.55
C ARG A 224 -14.36 16.05 -6.29
N PHE A 225 -13.34 15.22 -6.23
CA PHE A 225 -13.06 14.41 -5.06
C PHE A 225 -12.76 15.27 -3.82
N LEU A 226 -11.94 16.33 -3.95
CA LEU A 226 -11.61 17.20 -2.83
C LEU A 226 -12.84 17.97 -2.33
N GLN A 227 -13.72 18.41 -3.23
CA GLN A 227 -14.99 19.02 -2.84
C GLN A 227 -15.82 18.04 -1.99
N GLN A 228 -15.97 16.79 -2.42
CA GLN A 228 -16.68 15.77 -1.68
C GLN A 228 -15.98 15.44 -0.35
N TYR A 229 -14.65 15.32 -0.34
CA TYR A 229 -13.84 15.03 0.84
C TYR A 229 -14.01 16.12 1.90
N CYS A 230 -13.80 17.40 1.54
CA CYS A 230 -13.84 18.53 2.47
C CYS A 230 -15.25 18.83 3.00
N GLN A 231 -16.31 18.38 2.33
CA GLN A 231 -17.70 18.49 2.79
C GLN A 231 -18.10 17.43 3.82
N ARG A 232 -17.31 16.38 4.01
CA ARG A 232 -17.62 15.34 5.01
C ARG A 232 -17.47 15.89 6.43
N PRO A 233 -18.29 15.40 7.38
CA PRO A 233 -18.11 15.72 8.79
C PRO A 233 -16.67 15.42 9.24
N ASP A 234 -16.10 16.32 10.05
CA ASP A 234 -14.76 16.21 10.65
C ASP A 234 -13.58 16.07 9.66
N ALA A 235 -13.82 16.25 8.36
CA ALA A 235 -12.77 16.32 7.34
C ALA A 235 -11.96 17.63 7.46
N TYR A 236 -10.81 17.64 6.82
CA TYR A 236 -10.05 18.90 6.64
C TYR A 236 -10.82 19.80 5.67
N ARG A 237 -11.11 21.05 6.06
CA ARG A 237 -12.08 21.90 5.36
C ARG A 237 -11.49 22.96 4.42
N ASP A 238 -10.23 23.33 4.61
CA ASP A 238 -9.56 24.30 3.73
C ASP A 238 -9.14 23.64 2.44
N THR A 239 -10.06 23.60 1.48
CA THR A 239 -9.85 22.95 0.16
C THR A 239 -8.71 23.60 -0.63
N PRO A 240 -8.58 24.95 -0.72
CA PRO A 240 -7.46 25.58 -1.42
C PRO A 240 -6.10 25.19 -0.82
N LEU A 241 -5.96 25.26 0.49
CA LEU A 241 -4.70 24.92 1.17
C LEU A 241 -4.38 23.43 1.04
N LEU A 242 -5.40 22.54 1.12
CA LEU A 242 -5.23 21.11 0.92
C LEU A 242 -4.77 20.80 -0.51
N MET A 243 -5.39 21.44 -1.52
CA MET A 243 -4.97 21.28 -2.92
C MET A 243 -3.54 21.76 -3.14
N GLN A 244 -3.15 22.91 -2.60
CA GLN A 244 -1.78 23.40 -2.67
C GLN A 244 -0.80 22.40 -2.06
N GLN A 245 -1.13 21.86 -0.90
CA GLN A 245 -0.27 20.88 -0.21
C GLN A 245 -0.15 19.58 -0.99
N ILE A 246 -1.23 19.08 -1.59
CA ILE A 246 -1.21 17.93 -2.49
C ILE A 246 -0.24 18.16 -3.65
N HIS A 247 -0.26 19.36 -4.27
CA HIS A 247 0.68 19.71 -5.34
C HIS A 247 2.13 19.71 -4.85
N ASN A 248 2.39 20.16 -3.63
CA ASN A 248 3.73 20.10 -3.04
C ASN A 248 4.22 18.65 -2.85
N TRP A 249 3.29 17.70 -2.61
CA TRP A 249 3.61 16.29 -2.48
C TRP A 249 3.77 15.56 -3.82
N PHE A 250 3.22 16.02 -4.93
CA PHE A 250 3.26 15.29 -6.19
C PHE A 250 4.66 14.89 -6.62
N THR A 251 5.63 15.78 -6.53
CA THR A 251 7.02 15.49 -6.92
C THR A 251 7.63 14.38 -6.04
N TRP A 252 7.31 14.36 -4.75
CA TRP A 252 7.75 13.34 -3.81
C TRP A 252 7.11 11.98 -4.10
N VAL A 253 5.81 11.97 -4.40
CA VAL A 253 5.08 10.75 -4.79
C VAL A 253 5.61 10.21 -6.11
N ASP A 254 5.78 11.06 -7.12
CA ASP A 254 6.33 10.68 -8.41
C ASP A 254 7.71 10.03 -8.27
N TYR A 255 8.56 10.60 -7.40
CA TYR A 255 9.90 10.04 -7.16
C TYR A 255 9.86 8.75 -6.35
N LEU A 256 8.98 8.64 -5.35
CA LEU A 256 8.78 7.42 -4.57
C LEU A 256 8.31 6.27 -5.48
N MET A 257 7.34 6.53 -6.35
CA MET A 257 6.83 5.55 -7.32
C MET A 257 7.92 5.12 -8.30
N LEU A 258 8.69 6.09 -8.85
CA LEU A 258 9.83 5.77 -9.72
C LEU A 258 10.80 4.81 -9.04
N MET A 259 11.22 5.15 -7.82
CA MET A 259 12.18 4.34 -7.09
C MET A 259 11.63 2.95 -6.75
N TRP A 260 10.35 2.84 -6.45
CA TRP A 260 9.69 1.56 -6.23
C TRP A 260 9.70 0.70 -7.51
N PHE A 261 9.37 1.25 -8.68
CA PHE A 261 9.43 0.51 -9.95
C PHE A 261 10.85 0.03 -10.27
N GLU A 262 11.87 0.86 -10.04
CA GLU A 262 13.28 0.49 -10.24
C GLU A 262 13.70 -0.68 -9.34
N VAL A 263 13.30 -0.67 -8.06
CA VAL A 263 13.57 -1.76 -7.12
C VAL A 263 12.81 -3.02 -7.51
N ARG A 264 11.54 -2.91 -7.91
CA ARG A 264 10.74 -4.07 -8.34
C ARG A 264 11.31 -4.72 -9.59
N TRP A 265 11.73 -3.91 -10.56
CA TRP A 265 12.43 -4.46 -11.73
C TRP A 265 13.71 -5.20 -11.32
N GLN A 266 14.53 -4.62 -10.45
CA GLN A 266 15.75 -5.26 -9.97
C GLN A 266 15.48 -6.59 -9.25
N GLN A 267 14.37 -6.69 -8.53
CA GLN A 267 14.00 -7.90 -7.79
C GLN A 267 13.41 -9.00 -8.68
N THR A 268 12.67 -8.63 -9.72
CA THR A 268 11.85 -9.59 -10.50
C THR A 268 12.36 -9.81 -11.92
N GLY A 269 13.11 -8.87 -12.49
CA GLY A 269 13.45 -8.85 -13.90
C GLY A 269 12.27 -8.50 -14.82
N ASP A 270 11.07 -8.25 -14.29
CA ASP A 270 9.88 -7.96 -15.08
C ASP A 270 9.96 -6.58 -15.72
N ARG A 271 9.97 -6.56 -17.05
CA ARG A 271 10.08 -5.34 -17.86
C ARG A 271 8.88 -4.41 -17.76
N ALA A 272 7.74 -4.89 -17.26
CA ALA A 272 6.57 -4.04 -17.02
C ALA A 272 6.90 -2.88 -16.07
N PHE A 273 7.73 -3.13 -15.04
CA PHE A 273 8.18 -2.08 -14.12
C PHE A 273 9.01 -1.00 -14.81
N LEU A 274 9.84 -1.35 -15.81
CA LEU A 274 10.57 -0.35 -16.60
C LEU A 274 9.62 0.48 -17.46
N HIS A 275 8.59 -0.15 -18.03
CA HIS A 275 7.59 0.55 -18.81
C HIS A 275 6.82 1.57 -17.95
N TRP A 276 6.43 1.19 -16.73
CA TRP A 276 5.78 2.11 -15.79
C TRP A 276 6.73 3.18 -15.24
N ALA A 277 8.01 2.90 -15.13
CA ALA A 277 9.03 3.88 -14.71
C ALA A 277 9.34 4.93 -15.79
N ALA A 278 9.21 4.59 -17.08
CA ALA A 278 9.66 5.45 -18.18
C ALA A 278 9.05 6.87 -18.17
N PRO A 279 7.73 7.09 -18.00
CA PRO A 279 7.18 8.44 -17.94
C PRO A 279 7.71 9.25 -16.74
N LEU A 280 7.99 8.60 -15.61
CA LEU A 280 8.55 9.24 -14.43
C LEU A 280 10.02 9.58 -14.64
N ARG A 281 10.80 8.70 -15.28
CA ARG A 281 12.19 9.00 -15.68
C ARG A 281 12.26 10.21 -16.59
N GLN A 282 11.37 10.28 -17.61
CA GLN A 282 11.28 11.43 -18.50
C GLN A 282 10.97 12.72 -17.73
N ARG A 283 10.00 12.68 -16.80
CA ARG A 283 9.65 13.83 -15.94
C ARG A 283 10.84 14.33 -15.12
N PHE A 284 11.69 13.44 -14.65
CA PHE A 284 12.91 13.78 -13.90
C PHE A 284 14.15 13.95 -14.77
N HIS A 285 14.03 14.02 -16.09
CA HIS A 285 15.12 14.15 -17.05
C HIS A 285 16.22 13.08 -16.87
N LEU A 286 15.82 11.87 -16.53
CA LEU A 286 16.70 10.72 -16.42
C LEU A 286 16.74 9.95 -17.74
N PRO A 287 17.92 9.46 -18.20
CA PRO A 287 18.01 8.70 -19.43
C PRO A 287 17.25 7.37 -19.33
N ASP A 288 16.56 6.99 -20.39
CA ASP A 288 16.00 5.65 -20.57
C ASP A 288 17.15 4.69 -20.91
N ARG A 289 17.65 3.95 -19.94
CA ARG A 289 18.70 2.94 -20.10
C ARG A 289 18.23 1.59 -19.63
#